data_45df210cc547d5c9db97c916fc8df4c1
#
_entry.id   45df210cc547d5c9db97c916fc8df4c1
#
_cell.length_a   1.000
_cell.length_b   1.000
_cell.length_c   1.000
_cell.angle_alpha   90.00
_cell.angle_beta   90.00
_cell.angle_gamma   90.00
#
_symmetry.space_group_name_H-M   'P 1'
#
loop_
_entity.id
_entity.type
_entity.pdbx_description
1 polymer ?
#
loop_
_entity_poly.entity_id
_entity_poly.type
_entity_poly.pdbx_seq_one_letter_code
_entity_poly.pdbx_strand_id
1 'polypeptide(L)'
;MATIPPTPKRADTLHPLVLLAIGLVVGIALTWSVIKGPDVWKAYNDPVRKFLAKNRSDDPKVVETASGLQYKVLSPGKGGAKPTDTDIALVNYEGKLTDGTTFDKSQQPTPMKVTEVVPGFSEALKLMPKGSKYRFWLKPSLGYGEKVTGPIPAHSILVFDVELIDFLPESVIRQMQMQQQMMQQGGAPGGGMPPGVGGPPGAGAPPAGAPTGK
;
A
#
# COMPACT_ATOMS: atom_id res chain seq x y z
N MET A 1 14.25 89.35 48.31
CA MET A 1 14.55 87.92 48.40
C MET A 1 13.72 87.21 47.32
N ALA A 2 14.35 86.85 46.21
CA ALA A 2 13.71 86.15 45.13
C ALA A 2 14.05 84.66 45.26
N THR A 3 13.02 83.85 45.45
CA THR A 3 13.09 82.35 45.50
C THR A 3 13.21 81.76 44.13
N ILE A 4 14.29 81.03 43.86
CA ILE A 4 14.56 80.32 42.66
C ILE A 4 13.70 79.04 42.66
N PRO A 5 12.91 78.75 41.60
CA PRO A 5 12.16 77.50 41.55
C PRO A 5 13.11 76.31 41.28
N PRO A 6 12.75 75.09 41.78
CA PRO A 6 13.59 73.89 41.63
C PRO A 6 13.56 73.42 40.14
N THR A 7 14.73 73.04 39.66
CA THR A 7 14.93 72.46 38.31
C THR A 7 14.25 71.12 38.22
N PRO A 8 13.55 70.82 37.09
CA PRO A 8 12.94 69.52 36.88
C PRO A 8 14.02 68.43 36.75
N LYS A 9 13.84 67.30 37.45
CA LYS A 9 14.68 66.10 37.30
C LYS A 9 14.55 65.58 35.86
N ARG A 10 15.68 65.45 35.23
CA ARG A 10 15.80 64.80 33.88
C ARG A 10 15.26 63.39 33.99
N ALA A 11 14.21 63.11 33.25
CA ALA A 11 13.76 61.75 33.08
C ALA A 11 14.88 60.94 32.37
N ASP A 12 15.33 59.86 33.01
CA ASP A 12 16.33 58.98 32.44
C ASP A 12 15.73 58.34 31.18
N THR A 13 15.99 58.96 30.02
CA THR A 13 15.71 58.41 28.71
C THR A 13 16.62 57.19 28.51
N LEU A 14 16.05 56.03 28.55
CA LEU A 14 16.73 54.79 28.19
C LEU A 14 17.47 54.99 26.88
N HIS A 15 18.74 54.67 26.87
CA HIS A 15 19.63 54.85 25.72
C HIS A 15 19.02 54.16 24.48
N PRO A 16 19.01 54.78 23.31
CA PRO A 16 18.36 54.26 22.11
C PRO A 16 18.85 52.83 21.72
N LEU A 17 20.08 52.47 22.13
CA LEU A 17 20.63 51.14 21.97
C LEU A 17 19.91 50.08 22.79
N VAL A 18 19.40 50.42 24.00
CA VAL A 18 18.63 49.50 24.87
C VAL A 18 17.25 49.23 24.27
N LEU A 19 16.59 50.24 23.73
CA LEU A 19 15.32 50.09 23.04
C LEU A 19 15.44 49.22 21.74
N LEU A 20 16.56 49.38 21.02
CA LEU A 20 16.86 48.57 19.85
C LEU A 20 17.15 47.13 20.21
N ALA A 21 17.86 46.86 21.31
CA ALA A 21 18.13 45.51 21.81
C ALA A 21 16.84 44.82 22.29
N ILE A 22 15.95 45.54 23.01
CA ILE A 22 14.65 45.00 23.44
C ILE A 22 13.75 44.70 22.24
N GLY A 23 13.70 45.58 21.25
CA GLY A 23 12.93 45.36 20.01
C GLY A 23 13.41 44.14 19.25
N LEU A 24 14.71 43.92 19.14
CA LEU A 24 15.30 42.79 18.45
C LEU A 24 15.03 41.46 19.18
N VAL A 25 15.13 41.43 20.50
CA VAL A 25 14.82 40.23 21.31
C VAL A 25 13.33 39.91 21.25
N VAL A 26 12.44 40.91 21.36
CA VAL A 26 10.99 40.70 21.23
C VAL A 26 10.62 40.27 19.82
N GLY A 27 11.22 40.87 18.78
CA GLY A 27 11.03 40.49 17.39
C GLY A 27 11.47 39.05 17.13
N ILE A 28 12.63 38.64 17.62
CA ILE A 28 13.10 37.25 17.51
C ILE A 28 12.20 36.29 18.31
N ALA A 29 11.74 36.67 19.50
CA ALA A 29 10.83 35.82 20.28
C ALA A 29 9.47 35.66 19.62
N LEU A 30 8.91 36.71 18.99
CA LEU A 30 7.65 36.64 18.24
C LEU A 30 7.79 35.81 16.97
N THR A 31 8.87 35.98 16.21
CA THR A 31 9.13 35.17 15.02
C THR A 31 9.39 33.71 15.38
N TRP A 32 10.05 33.45 16.50
CA TRP A 32 10.27 32.09 17.00
C TRP A 32 8.98 31.41 17.48
N SER A 33 8.05 32.17 18.11
CA SER A 33 6.72 31.68 18.50
C SER A 33 5.80 31.40 17.33
N VAL A 34 5.90 32.18 16.26
CA VAL A 34 5.12 31.95 15.03
C VAL A 34 5.65 30.76 14.23
N ILE A 35 6.97 30.54 14.22
CA ILE A 35 7.60 29.43 13.51
C ILE A 35 7.50 28.10 14.31
N LYS A 36 7.38 28.16 15.65
CA LYS A 36 7.28 26.98 16.52
C LYS A 36 5.99 26.99 17.34
N GLY A 37 4.84 27.17 16.67
CA GLY A 37 3.52 26.98 17.29
C GLY A 37 3.36 25.57 17.87
N PRO A 38 2.35 25.35 18.75
CA PRO A 38 2.13 24.07 19.45
C PRO A 38 2.04 22.87 18.48
N ASP A 39 1.61 23.10 17.25
CA ASP A 39 1.50 22.06 16.22
C ASP A 39 2.87 21.64 15.65
N VAL A 40 3.83 22.56 15.58
CA VAL A 40 5.20 22.25 15.15
C VAL A 40 5.93 21.42 16.22
N TRP A 41 5.70 21.71 17.51
CA TRP A 41 6.24 20.90 18.61
C TRP A 41 5.64 19.49 18.65
N LYS A 42 4.32 19.35 18.42
CA LYS A 42 3.66 18.05 18.32
C LYS A 42 4.22 17.26 17.15
N ALA A 43 4.33 17.88 15.96
CA ALA A 43 4.90 17.25 14.78
C ALA A 43 6.38 16.84 14.98
N TYR A 44 7.18 17.65 15.67
CA TYR A 44 8.59 17.34 15.95
C TYR A 44 8.75 16.20 16.95
N ASN A 45 7.84 16.09 17.92
CA ASN A 45 7.87 15.07 18.97
C ASN A 45 7.04 13.82 18.66
N ASP A 46 6.40 13.75 17.49
CA ASP A 46 5.63 12.59 17.06
C ASP A 46 6.53 11.34 16.99
N PRO A 47 6.26 10.31 17.82
CA PRO A 47 7.05 9.09 17.86
C PRO A 47 7.07 8.34 16.52
N VAL A 48 5.97 8.40 15.76
CA VAL A 48 5.86 7.80 14.42
C VAL A 48 6.85 8.47 13.47
N ARG A 49 6.87 9.80 13.45
CA ARG A 49 7.79 10.58 12.61
C ARG A 49 9.25 10.34 12.98
N LYS A 50 9.54 10.31 14.30
CA LYS A 50 10.91 10.01 14.78
C LYS A 50 11.36 8.62 14.37
N PHE A 51 10.50 7.62 14.50
CA PHE A 51 10.82 6.25 14.07
C PHE A 51 11.11 6.19 12.58
N LEU A 52 10.24 6.75 11.75
CA LEU A 52 10.41 6.71 10.29
C LEU A 52 11.64 7.49 9.82
N ALA A 53 11.92 8.64 10.44
CA ALA A 53 13.13 9.41 10.16
C ALA A 53 14.40 8.62 10.53
N LYS A 54 14.40 7.98 11.71
CA LYS A 54 15.50 7.12 12.15
C LYS A 54 15.69 5.92 11.24
N ASN A 55 14.61 5.22 10.86
CA ASN A 55 14.67 4.07 9.97
C ASN A 55 15.36 4.39 8.63
N ARG A 56 15.05 5.57 8.06
CA ARG A 56 15.70 6.03 6.82
C ARG A 56 17.14 6.51 7.02
N SER A 57 17.47 7.09 8.18
CA SER A 57 18.85 7.50 8.47
C SER A 57 19.77 6.32 8.76
N ASP A 58 19.26 5.28 9.40
CA ASP A 58 20.02 4.09 9.77
C ASP A 58 20.30 3.16 8.57
N ASP A 59 19.41 3.16 7.58
CA ASP A 59 19.57 2.32 6.39
C ASP A 59 19.31 3.11 5.10
N PRO A 60 20.35 3.45 4.34
CA PRO A 60 20.23 4.22 3.09
C PRO A 60 19.48 3.48 1.97
N LYS A 61 19.19 2.18 2.15
CA LYS A 61 18.37 1.39 1.22
C LYS A 61 16.88 1.56 1.47
N VAL A 62 16.49 2.24 2.53
CA VAL A 62 15.08 2.57 2.81
C VAL A 62 14.67 3.75 1.96
N VAL A 63 13.64 3.53 1.14
CA VAL A 63 13.03 4.52 0.26
C VAL A 63 11.69 4.94 0.83
N GLU A 64 11.36 6.23 0.74
CA GLU A 64 10.06 6.76 1.17
C GLU A 64 9.29 7.28 -0.05
N THR A 65 8.03 6.91 -0.16
CA THR A 65 7.13 7.38 -1.21
C THR A 65 6.48 8.71 -0.85
N ALA A 66 5.78 9.34 -1.79
CA ALA A 66 5.05 10.58 -1.55
C ALA A 66 3.95 10.45 -0.48
N SER A 67 3.35 9.27 -0.31
CA SER A 67 2.37 8.99 0.74
C SER A 67 3.00 8.89 2.14
N GLY A 68 4.33 8.72 2.22
CA GLY A 68 5.09 8.43 3.43
C GLY A 68 5.16 6.94 3.77
N LEU A 69 4.81 6.05 2.82
CA LEU A 69 5.14 4.63 2.91
C LEU A 69 6.66 4.48 2.79
N GLN A 70 7.28 3.74 3.72
CA GLN A 70 8.68 3.38 3.58
C GLN A 70 8.81 1.93 3.14
N TYR A 71 9.82 1.66 2.29
CA TYR A 71 10.11 0.30 1.88
C TYR A 71 11.60 0.06 1.66
N LYS A 72 11.98 -1.20 1.77
CA LYS A 72 13.31 -1.71 1.44
C LYS A 72 13.18 -2.95 0.58
N VAL A 73 13.90 -2.98 -0.52
CA VAL A 73 14.00 -4.15 -1.39
C VAL A 73 14.90 -5.19 -0.72
N LEU A 74 14.35 -6.35 -0.39
CA LEU A 74 15.10 -7.50 0.14
C LEU A 74 15.56 -8.42 -0.99
N SER A 75 14.67 -8.61 -2.00
CA SER A 75 14.97 -9.31 -3.24
C SER A 75 14.23 -8.60 -4.38
N PRO A 76 14.90 -8.20 -5.46
CA PRO A 76 14.28 -7.40 -6.53
C PRO A 76 13.31 -8.19 -7.40
N GLY A 77 13.30 -9.52 -7.31
CA GLY A 77 12.49 -10.38 -8.20
C GLY A 77 13.02 -10.40 -9.63
N LYS A 78 12.12 -10.77 -10.55
CA LYS A 78 12.46 -10.91 -11.99
C LYS A 78 12.28 -9.62 -12.80
N GLY A 79 11.83 -8.54 -12.16
CA GLY A 79 11.43 -7.31 -12.85
C GLY A 79 10.11 -7.46 -13.61
N GLY A 80 9.79 -6.48 -14.47
CA GLY A 80 8.61 -6.52 -15.33
C GLY A 80 7.36 -5.90 -14.70
N ALA A 81 6.19 -6.45 -15.04
CA ALA A 81 4.90 -5.93 -14.62
C ALA A 81 4.72 -5.98 -13.11
N LYS A 82 3.89 -5.07 -12.61
CA LYS A 82 3.51 -4.94 -11.19
C LYS A 82 1.99 -5.02 -11.09
N PRO A 83 1.43 -5.40 -9.93
CA PRO A 83 0.00 -5.40 -9.72
C PRO A 83 -0.64 -4.02 -9.94
N THR A 84 -1.86 -4.01 -10.40
CA THR A 84 -2.74 -2.85 -10.53
C THR A 84 -3.94 -2.98 -9.59
N ASP A 85 -4.79 -1.97 -9.53
CA ASP A 85 -5.99 -1.98 -8.66
C ASP A 85 -6.99 -3.09 -9.05
N THR A 86 -6.93 -3.61 -10.28
CA THR A 86 -7.83 -4.67 -10.76
C THR A 86 -7.32 -6.08 -10.53
N ASP A 87 -6.15 -6.22 -9.90
CA ASP A 87 -5.48 -7.50 -9.77
C ASP A 87 -5.70 -8.13 -8.38
N ILE A 88 -5.60 -9.45 -8.36
CA ILE A 88 -5.45 -10.25 -7.16
C ILE A 88 -4.00 -10.71 -7.10
N ALA A 89 -3.30 -10.29 -6.05
CA ALA A 89 -1.92 -10.63 -5.79
C ALA A 89 -1.83 -11.89 -4.92
N LEU A 90 -1.00 -12.85 -5.30
CA LEU A 90 -0.67 -14.02 -4.50
C LEU A 90 0.61 -13.73 -3.74
N VAL A 91 0.52 -13.67 -2.41
CA VAL A 91 1.63 -13.25 -1.55
C VAL A 91 1.88 -14.19 -0.38
N ASN A 92 3.14 -14.28 0.04
CA ASN A 92 3.50 -14.62 1.40
C ASN A 92 3.78 -13.33 2.16
N TYR A 93 3.32 -13.23 3.40
CA TYR A 93 3.58 -12.04 4.22
C TYR A 93 3.72 -12.38 5.71
N GLU A 94 4.41 -11.50 6.42
CA GLU A 94 4.45 -11.48 7.87
C GLU A 94 4.32 -10.04 8.33
N GLY A 95 3.28 -9.77 9.15
CA GLY A 95 2.98 -8.46 9.74
C GLY A 95 3.43 -8.39 11.19
N LYS A 96 4.24 -7.37 11.52
CA LYS A 96 4.81 -7.14 12.86
C LYS A 96 4.58 -5.70 13.31
N LEU A 97 4.54 -5.53 14.61
CA LEU A 97 4.72 -4.23 15.25
C LEU A 97 6.20 -3.85 15.26
N THR A 98 6.50 -2.60 15.62
CA THR A 98 7.89 -2.10 15.69
C THR A 98 8.73 -2.72 16.81
N ASP A 99 8.09 -3.35 17.80
CA ASP A 99 8.73 -4.13 18.86
C ASP A 99 9.05 -5.58 18.45
N GLY A 100 8.67 -5.97 17.22
CA GLY A 100 8.87 -7.32 16.69
C GLY A 100 7.71 -8.28 16.95
N THR A 101 6.67 -7.87 17.67
CA THR A 101 5.47 -8.70 17.90
C THR A 101 4.77 -8.99 16.59
N THR A 102 4.66 -10.26 16.20
CA THR A 102 3.91 -10.69 15.01
C THR A 102 2.41 -10.65 15.31
N PHE A 103 1.65 -9.89 14.51
CA PHE A 103 0.19 -9.81 14.65
C PHE A 103 -0.55 -10.61 13.58
N ASP A 104 0.10 -10.88 12.44
CA ASP A 104 -0.48 -11.65 11.34
C ASP A 104 0.61 -12.26 10.47
N LYS A 105 0.33 -13.45 9.90
CA LYS A 105 1.26 -14.15 9.03
C LYS A 105 0.55 -15.16 8.15
N SER A 106 0.85 -15.16 6.87
CA SER A 106 0.37 -16.19 5.95
C SER A 106 1.00 -17.55 6.26
N GLN A 107 0.19 -18.60 6.36
CA GLN A 107 0.64 -19.98 6.50
C GLN A 107 0.99 -20.61 5.15
N GLN A 108 0.38 -20.10 4.10
CA GLN A 108 0.55 -20.50 2.71
C GLN A 108 0.35 -19.26 1.81
N PRO A 109 0.73 -19.33 0.54
CA PRO A 109 0.45 -18.24 -0.40
C PRO A 109 -1.03 -17.82 -0.36
N THR A 110 -1.28 -16.56 -0.07
CA THR A 110 -2.61 -16.02 0.17
C THR A 110 -2.98 -15.04 -0.95
N PRO A 111 -4.12 -15.24 -1.63
CA PRO A 111 -4.61 -14.28 -2.62
C PRO A 111 -5.18 -13.05 -1.91
N MET A 112 -4.75 -11.86 -2.33
CA MET A 112 -5.20 -10.58 -1.83
C MET A 112 -5.62 -9.68 -2.98
N LYS A 113 -6.85 -9.19 -2.94
CA LYS A 113 -7.30 -8.18 -3.89
C LYS A 113 -6.68 -6.83 -3.53
N VAL A 114 -6.00 -6.20 -4.50
CA VAL A 114 -5.20 -4.99 -4.27
C VAL A 114 -6.02 -3.86 -3.65
N THR A 115 -7.30 -3.75 -3.98
CA THR A 115 -8.19 -2.71 -3.45
C THR A 115 -8.88 -3.04 -2.13
N GLU A 116 -8.78 -4.28 -1.62
CA GLU A 116 -9.47 -4.72 -0.39
C GLU A 116 -8.55 -4.80 0.84
N VAL A 117 -7.34 -4.32 0.72
CA VAL A 117 -6.36 -4.23 1.83
C VAL A 117 -6.20 -2.78 2.30
N VAL A 118 -5.54 -2.56 3.44
CA VAL A 118 -5.26 -1.21 3.93
C VAL A 118 -4.47 -0.39 2.90
N PRO A 119 -4.67 0.96 2.83
CA PRO A 119 -4.12 1.79 1.76
C PRO A 119 -2.61 1.63 1.53
N GLY A 120 -1.83 1.56 2.60
CA GLY A 120 -0.38 1.36 2.50
C GLY A 120 0.01 -0.01 1.96
N PHE A 121 -0.77 -1.05 2.24
CA PHE A 121 -0.50 -2.39 1.70
C PHE A 121 -0.89 -2.48 0.21
N SER A 122 -1.98 -1.82 -0.19
CA SER A 122 -2.35 -1.65 -1.60
C SER A 122 -1.25 -0.95 -2.40
N GLU A 123 -0.72 0.17 -1.87
CA GLU A 123 0.41 0.87 -2.49
C GLU A 123 1.66 -0.03 -2.55
N ALA A 124 1.96 -0.75 -1.47
CA ALA A 124 3.08 -1.67 -1.38
C ALA A 124 3.05 -2.73 -2.49
N LEU A 125 1.90 -3.38 -2.71
CA LEU A 125 1.75 -4.39 -3.76
C LEU A 125 2.01 -3.82 -5.15
N LYS A 126 1.56 -2.59 -5.42
CA LYS A 126 1.77 -1.90 -6.71
C LYS A 126 3.22 -1.47 -6.95
N LEU A 127 4.08 -1.51 -5.95
CA LEU A 127 5.52 -1.27 -6.10
C LEU A 127 6.31 -2.53 -6.45
N MET A 128 5.77 -3.72 -6.16
CA MET A 128 6.48 -5.00 -6.22
C MET A 128 6.38 -5.65 -7.60
N PRO A 129 7.49 -5.97 -8.26
CA PRO A 129 7.45 -6.88 -9.41
C PRO A 129 7.30 -8.34 -8.94
N LYS A 130 6.82 -9.20 -9.84
CA LYS A 130 6.65 -10.64 -9.59
C LYS A 130 7.96 -11.30 -9.10
N GLY A 131 7.86 -12.13 -8.07
CA GLY A 131 8.97 -12.87 -7.46
C GLY A 131 9.86 -11.99 -6.58
N SER A 132 9.45 -10.77 -6.26
CA SER A 132 10.21 -9.89 -5.38
C SER A 132 9.84 -10.07 -3.91
N LYS A 133 10.77 -9.66 -3.03
CA LYS A 133 10.54 -9.62 -1.59
C LYS A 133 10.94 -8.26 -1.04
N TYR A 134 10.01 -7.60 -0.36
CA TYR A 134 10.18 -6.26 0.16
C TYR A 134 9.79 -6.22 1.63
N ARG A 135 10.41 -5.30 2.38
CA ARG A 135 9.95 -4.88 3.71
C ARG A 135 9.31 -3.51 3.59
N PHE A 136 8.16 -3.35 4.23
CA PHE A 136 7.40 -2.11 4.27
C PHE A 136 7.19 -1.63 5.69
N TRP A 137 7.18 -0.31 5.89
CA TRP A 137 6.78 0.35 7.13
C TRP A 137 5.62 1.29 6.81
N LEU A 138 4.45 0.94 7.31
CA LEU A 138 3.22 1.70 7.12
C LEU A 138 3.01 2.60 8.33
N LYS A 139 3.00 3.92 8.13
CA LYS A 139 2.56 4.84 9.18
C LYS A 139 1.08 4.61 9.50
N PRO A 140 0.56 5.00 10.68
CA PRO A 140 -0.82 4.73 11.10
C PRO A 140 -1.86 5.12 10.05
N SER A 141 -1.74 6.28 9.40
CA SER A 141 -2.69 6.75 8.38
C SER A 141 -2.73 5.89 7.10
N LEU A 142 -1.75 5.03 6.89
CA LEU A 142 -1.71 4.06 5.78
C LEU A 142 -2.11 2.65 6.22
N GLY A 143 -2.35 2.44 7.51
CA GLY A 143 -2.79 1.19 8.13
C GLY A 143 -4.14 1.34 8.83
N TYR A 144 -4.20 1.04 10.13
CA TYR A 144 -5.43 1.06 10.92
C TYR A 144 -5.70 2.38 11.64
N GLY A 145 -4.81 3.36 11.52
CA GLY A 145 -5.00 4.73 12.08
C GLY A 145 -5.11 4.74 13.60
N GLU A 146 -6.20 5.36 14.08
CA GLU A 146 -6.51 5.49 15.50
C GLU A 146 -7.28 4.30 16.08
N LYS A 147 -7.58 3.29 15.27
CA LYS A 147 -8.37 2.13 15.69
C LYS A 147 -7.47 1.05 16.28
N VAL A 148 -7.88 0.52 17.42
CA VAL A 148 -7.35 -0.75 17.95
C VAL A 148 -7.95 -1.88 17.13
N THR A 149 -7.10 -2.74 16.56
CA THR A 149 -7.56 -3.86 15.70
C THR A 149 -6.88 -5.15 16.13
N GLY A 150 -7.62 -6.00 16.85
CA GLY A 150 -7.07 -7.22 17.44
C GLY A 150 -5.86 -6.90 18.32
N PRO A 151 -4.67 -7.50 18.05
CA PRO A 151 -3.47 -7.26 18.83
C PRO A 151 -2.75 -5.93 18.46
N ILE A 152 -3.28 -5.17 17.50
CA ILE A 152 -2.64 -3.95 16.99
C ILE A 152 -3.18 -2.74 17.77
N PRO A 153 -2.33 -2.03 18.55
CA PRO A 153 -2.71 -0.80 19.23
C PRO A 153 -3.04 0.34 18.25
N ALA A 154 -3.80 1.33 18.73
CA ALA A 154 -3.99 2.57 17.98
C ALA A 154 -2.65 3.25 17.67
N HIS A 155 -2.57 3.99 16.58
CA HIS A 155 -1.40 4.74 16.13
C HIS A 155 -0.14 3.88 15.88
N SER A 156 -0.30 2.55 15.65
CA SER A 156 0.82 1.66 15.40
C SER A 156 1.41 1.85 14.01
N ILE A 157 2.74 1.84 13.93
CA ILE A 157 3.47 1.60 12.69
C ILE A 157 3.44 0.09 12.44
N LEU A 158 3.06 -0.31 11.23
CA LEU A 158 3.04 -1.72 10.83
C LEU A 158 4.26 -2.03 9.98
N VAL A 159 4.92 -3.13 10.27
CA VAL A 159 6.06 -3.64 9.51
C VAL A 159 5.63 -4.90 8.80
N PHE A 160 5.71 -4.92 7.48
CA PHE A 160 5.39 -6.10 6.69
C PHE A 160 6.59 -6.57 5.90
N ASP A 161 6.91 -7.85 6.02
CA ASP A 161 7.75 -8.56 5.07
C ASP A 161 6.83 -9.25 4.06
N VAL A 162 6.90 -8.86 2.79
CA VAL A 162 6.02 -9.36 1.73
C VAL A 162 6.84 -9.95 0.61
N GLU A 163 6.43 -11.13 0.15
CA GLU A 163 6.92 -11.79 -1.05
C GLU A 163 5.78 -11.89 -2.06
N LEU A 164 5.90 -11.21 -3.20
CA LEU A 164 4.93 -11.29 -4.27
C LEU A 164 5.25 -12.48 -5.17
N ILE A 165 4.43 -13.52 -5.11
CA ILE A 165 4.62 -14.75 -5.89
C ILE A 165 4.12 -14.56 -7.31
N ASP A 166 2.85 -14.10 -7.44
CA ASP A 166 2.18 -13.89 -8.71
C ASP A 166 1.05 -12.88 -8.57
N PHE A 167 0.48 -12.45 -9.68
CA PHE A 167 -0.75 -11.68 -9.70
C PHE A 167 -1.47 -11.87 -11.03
N LEU A 168 -2.79 -11.79 -11.00
CA LEU A 168 -3.66 -11.91 -12.17
C LEU A 168 -4.84 -10.94 -12.04
N PRO A 169 -5.35 -10.40 -13.17
CA PRO A 169 -6.59 -9.67 -13.17
C PRO A 169 -7.75 -10.49 -12.58
N GLU A 170 -8.57 -9.85 -11.75
CA GLU A 170 -9.75 -10.50 -11.14
C GLU A 170 -10.68 -11.11 -12.19
N SER A 171 -10.80 -10.46 -13.35
CA SER A 171 -11.59 -10.97 -14.48
C SER A 171 -11.10 -12.33 -15.00
N VAL A 172 -9.78 -12.52 -15.06
CA VAL A 172 -9.16 -13.78 -15.50
C VAL A 172 -9.42 -14.89 -14.48
N ILE A 173 -9.26 -14.59 -13.18
CA ILE A 173 -9.53 -15.55 -12.10
C ILE A 173 -11.01 -15.97 -12.13
N ARG A 174 -11.92 -15.01 -12.30
CA ARG A 174 -13.37 -15.27 -12.38
C ARG A 174 -13.71 -16.14 -13.60
N GLN A 175 -13.09 -15.90 -14.74
CA GLN A 175 -13.25 -16.72 -15.93
C GLN A 175 -12.77 -18.16 -15.72
N MET A 176 -11.61 -18.35 -15.10
CA MET A 176 -11.08 -19.68 -14.76
C MET A 176 -12.02 -20.43 -13.82
N GLN A 177 -12.58 -19.77 -12.81
CA GLN A 177 -13.54 -20.37 -11.87
C GLN A 177 -14.83 -20.81 -12.56
N MET A 178 -15.40 -19.99 -13.46
CA MET A 178 -16.57 -20.35 -14.24
C MET A 178 -16.29 -21.56 -15.13
N GLN A 179 -15.13 -21.62 -15.78
CA GLN A 179 -14.74 -22.74 -16.63
C GLN A 179 -14.60 -24.04 -15.80
N GLN A 180 -14.02 -23.97 -14.61
CA GLN A 180 -13.93 -25.13 -13.71
C GLN A 180 -15.31 -25.61 -13.25
N GLN A 181 -16.24 -24.69 -12.92
CA GLN A 181 -17.61 -25.05 -12.56
C GLN A 181 -18.35 -25.74 -13.71
N MET A 182 -18.20 -25.26 -14.95
CA MET A 182 -18.78 -25.89 -16.12
C MET A 182 -18.24 -27.32 -16.36
N MET A 183 -16.94 -27.54 -16.16
CA MET A 183 -16.33 -28.86 -16.22
C MET A 183 -16.83 -29.82 -15.13
N GLN A 184 -17.08 -29.31 -13.92
CA GLN A 184 -17.59 -30.12 -12.81
C GLN A 184 -19.09 -30.46 -12.97
N GLN A 185 -19.88 -29.58 -13.58
CA GLN A 185 -21.30 -29.82 -13.86
C GLN A 185 -21.52 -30.56 -15.17
N GLY A 186 -20.56 -30.53 -16.11
CA GLY A 186 -20.58 -31.20 -17.42
C GLY A 186 -20.04 -32.62 -17.44
N GLY A 187 -19.81 -33.24 -16.29
CA GLY A 187 -19.32 -34.61 -16.15
C GLY A 187 -20.41 -35.68 -16.41
N ALA A 188 -21.05 -35.65 -17.58
CA ALA A 188 -21.59 -36.80 -18.30
C ALA A 188 -21.79 -36.38 -19.75
N PRO A 189 -20.95 -36.76 -20.68
CA PRO A 189 -21.39 -36.88 -22.07
C PRO A 189 -22.25 -38.15 -22.12
N GLY A 190 -23.46 -38.03 -21.62
CA GLY A 190 -24.52 -38.95 -21.98
C GLY A 190 -24.73 -38.81 -23.49
N GLY A 191 -24.35 -39.81 -24.24
CA GLY A 191 -24.65 -39.96 -25.64
C GLY A 191 -26.15 -39.80 -25.90
N GLY A 192 -26.54 -38.60 -26.25
CA GLY A 192 -27.81 -38.27 -26.86
C GLY A 192 -27.52 -37.92 -28.31
N MET A 193 -27.52 -38.96 -29.13
CA MET A 193 -27.62 -38.83 -30.56
C MET A 193 -28.87 -37.97 -30.88
N PRO A 194 -28.81 -36.91 -31.67
CA PRO A 194 -30.03 -36.18 -32.04
C PRO A 194 -30.94 -37.10 -32.83
N PRO A 195 -32.27 -37.15 -32.57
CA PRO A 195 -33.20 -37.94 -33.33
C PRO A 195 -33.33 -37.38 -34.74
N GLY A 196 -33.00 -38.23 -35.68
CA GLY A 196 -33.48 -38.30 -37.04
C GLY A 196 -33.75 -37.04 -37.83
N VAL A 197 -32.83 -36.67 -38.70
CA VAL A 197 -33.22 -35.99 -39.94
C VAL A 197 -33.41 -37.06 -40.96
N GLY A 198 -34.67 -37.26 -41.40
CA GLY A 198 -35.10 -38.19 -42.43
C GLY A 198 -34.32 -37.98 -43.72
N GLY A 199 -33.67 -39.01 -44.19
CA GLY A 199 -33.15 -39.06 -45.53
C GLY A 199 -34.27 -39.17 -46.54
N PRO A 200 -34.15 -38.63 -47.77
CA PRO A 200 -35.13 -38.75 -48.80
C PRO A 200 -35.16 -40.18 -49.36
N PRO A 201 -36.36 -40.69 -49.90
CA PRO A 201 -36.50 -42.02 -50.42
C PRO A 201 -36.02 -42.12 -51.87
N GLY A 202 -35.31 -43.18 -52.15
CA GLY A 202 -35.34 -43.80 -53.48
C GLY A 202 -34.30 -43.38 -54.48
N ALA A 203 -33.44 -44.32 -54.79
CA ALA A 203 -33.19 -44.68 -56.20
C ALA A 203 -32.28 -45.95 -56.26
N GLY A 204 -32.87 -47.04 -56.74
CA GLY A 204 -32.41 -47.90 -57.81
C GLY A 204 -31.13 -48.70 -57.57
N ALA A 205 -31.31 -49.98 -57.29
CA ALA A 205 -30.27 -50.96 -57.48
C ALA A 205 -30.02 -51.18 -58.96
N PRO A 206 -28.80 -51.34 -59.44
CA PRO A 206 -28.50 -52.00 -60.75
C PRO A 206 -28.11 -53.46 -60.50
N PRO A 207 -28.33 -54.31 -61.58
CA PRO A 207 -28.34 -55.77 -61.47
C PRO A 207 -26.94 -56.39 -61.50
N ALA A 208 -26.92 -57.60 -61.01
CA ALA A 208 -25.82 -58.55 -61.08
C ALA A 208 -25.45 -58.89 -62.51
N GLY A 209 -24.17 -59.07 -62.79
CA GLY A 209 -23.65 -59.61 -63.98
C GLY A 209 -22.20 -60.06 -63.85
N ALA A 210 -22.00 -61.34 -63.58
CA ALA A 210 -20.75 -62.02 -63.91
C ALA A 210 -20.74 -62.31 -65.44
N PRO A 211 -19.68 -62.87 -66.11
CA PRO A 211 -18.58 -63.67 -65.59
C PRO A 211 -17.26 -63.55 -66.41
N THR A 212 -16.25 -64.26 -65.86
CA THR A 212 -15.18 -65.04 -66.54
C THR A 212 -14.14 -64.40 -67.45
N GLY A 213 -12.92 -64.79 -67.20
CA GLY A 213 -12.06 -65.35 -68.26
C GLY A 213 -10.63 -64.79 -68.33
N LYS A 214 -9.77 -65.50 -67.89
CA LYS A 214 -8.46 -66.12 -68.20
C LYS A 214 -7.35 -65.54 -67.39
#